data_d4531868f785864e591aa4004effbeac
#
_entry.id   d4531868f785864e591aa4004effbeac
#
_cell.length_a   1.000
_cell.length_b   1.000
_cell.length_c   1.000
_cell.angle_alpha   90.00
_cell.angle_beta   90.00
_cell.angle_gamma   90.00
#
_symmetry.space_group_name_H-M   'P 1'
#
loop_
_entity.id
_entity.type
_entity.pdbx_description
1 polymer ?
#
loop_
_entity_poly.entity_id
_entity_poly.type
_entity_poly.pdbx_seq_one_letter_code
_entity_poly.pdbx_strand_id
1 'polypeptide(L)'
;MASVVKEQPPQEQPHLVADEDDESLEEGVEGMEITAEKKKKKRSSKKKKSVEGSPTGEFSAPIHKAYPEGRYPLGQCHDYTDQQFASYRTTREEAREAEKMNQEQYNDLRKAAEVHRRVRKNAMEHIKPGMLMTDIANLIENGTRSLLEADLKGIEAGIAFPTGLSLNHCAAHYTPNPLDTSVLQATDIMKIDIGVQVRGRIIDSAFTVAFDPQFDGLKEAVRAATNAGVKAAGIDVRLGDLGGIIQEVMESHEVTINGKTNQVKCIRNLNGHSIAPYHIHAGKTVPIVANGDSTKMEEGELYAIETFGSTGKGYVNDDLDCSHYMLNYECASVSPNQIRMPKSRALFSTILKNFGTLAWCKRYLERIGESKYQLALKNLCDLGLVDPYPPLVDIKGCHTAQYEHTLLLRPTSKEIMSRGNDY
;
A
#
# COMPACT_ATOMS: atom_id res chain seq x y z
N MET A 1 -15.18 15.33 40.26
CA MET A 1 -13.88 16.04 40.39
C MET A 1 -13.49 16.48 38.99
N ALA A 2 -13.27 17.78 38.80
CA ALA A 2 -13.17 18.45 37.54
C ALA A 2 -11.89 18.14 36.77
N SER A 3 -12.01 17.86 35.45
CA SER A 3 -10.89 17.76 34.52
C SER A 3 -10.49 19.16 34.07
N VAL A 4 -9.21 19.48 34.27
CA VAL A 4 -8.60 20.73 33.84
C VAL A 4 -8.20 20.61 32.37
N VAL A 5 -8.81 21.42 31.53
CA VAL A 5 -8.39 21.67 30.14
C VAL A 5 -7.20 22.63 30.19
N LYS A 6 -6.05 22.24 29.61
CA LYS A 6 -4.92 23.14 29.40
C LYS A 6 -5.05 23.81 28.04
N GLU A 7 -5.29 25.11 28.04
CA GLU A 7 -5.17 25.98 26.87
C GLU A 7 -3.70 26.12 26.43
N GLN A 8 -3.46 26.04 25.14
CA GLN A 8 -2.17 26.39 24.52
C GLN A 8 -2.16 27.88 24.16
N PRO A 9 -1.03 28.56 24.31
CA PRO A 9 -0.91 29.99 23.96
C PRO A 9 -0.81 30.19 22.44
N PRO A 10 -1.22 31.35 21.91
CA PRO A 10 -1.23 31.65 20.48
C PRO A 10 0.20 31.84 19.93
N GLN A 11 0.43 31.29 18.74
CA GLN A 11 1.67 31.48 17.99
C GLN A 11 1.62 32.82 17.23
N GLU A 12 2.64 33.64 17.44
CA GLU A 12 2.89 34.87 16.71
C GLU A 12 3.33 34.60 15.27
N GLN A 13 2.75 35.32 14.32
CA GLN A 13 3.17 35.32 12.92
C GLN A 13 4.41 36.23 12.73
N PRO A 14 5.43 35.83 11.98
CA PRO A 14 6.50 36.74 11.63
C PRO A 14 6.13 37.61 10.43
N HIS A 15 6.34 38.91 10.60
CA HIS A 15 6.24 39.95 9.61
C HIS A 15 7.21 39.74 8.44
N LEU A 16 6.70 39.91 7.22
CA LEU A 16 7.48 40.06 5.99
C LEU A 16 8.12 41.43 5.94
N VAL A 17 9.43 41.45 5.79
CA VAL A 17 10.19 42.63 5.32
C VAL A 17 10.54 42.41 3.86
N ALA A 18 10.18 43.38 3.04
CA ALA A 18 10.54 43.46 1.64
C ALA A 18 11.87 44.23 1.54
N ASP A 19 12.81 43.73 0.74
CA ASP A 19 13.89 44.52 0.17
C ASP A 19 13.86 44.34 -1.34
N GLU A 20 13.80 45.49 -1.97
CA GLU A 20 13.91 45.77 -3.41
C GLU A 20 15.37 45.95 -3.78
N ASP A 21 15.60 46.04 -5.10
CA ASP A 21 16.79 46.49 -5.84
C ASP A 21 17.74 45.39 -6.32
N ASP A 22 18.31 45.45 -7.50
CA ASP A 22 18.17 46.22 -8.72
C ASP A 22 19.12 45.63 -9.78
N GLU A 23 18.89 46.08 -11.01
CA GLU A 23 19.80 46.18 -12.15
C GLU A 23 20.32 44.98 -12.95
N SER A 24 19.88 45.10 -14.12
CA SER A 24 20.31 44.72 -15.48
C SER A 24 21.81 44.74 -15.77
N LEU A 25 22.24 43.84 -16.63
CA LEU A 25 23.19 44.12 -17.70
C LEU A 25 22.99 43.14 -18.88
N GLU A 26 22.56 43.71 -20.00
CA GLU A 26 22.71 43.16 -21.36
C GLU A 26 24.15 43.30 -21.80
N GLU A 27 24.70 42.29 -22.44
CA GLU A 27 25.66 42.48 -23.53
C GLU A 27 25.60 41.26 -24.47
N GLY A 28 25.35 41.57 -25.74
CA GLY A 28 25.33 40.63 -26.83
C GLY A 28 26.73 40.37 -27.41
N VAL A 29 26.90 39.26 -28.06
CA VAL A 29 27.91 39.03 -29.08
C VAL A 29 27.37 38.12 -30.18
N GLU A 30 27.67 38.58 -31.37
CA GLU A 30 27.36 38.18 -32.72
C GLU A 30 27.61 36.73 -33.12
N GLY A 31 26.95 36.37 -34.20
CA GLY A 31 26.87 35.11 -34.86
C GLY A 31 28.17 34.56 -35.47
N MET A 32 28.15 33.30 -35.69
CA MET A 32 28.98 32.60 -36.66
C MET A 32 28.21 31.39 -37.22
N GLU A 33 27.80 31.52 -38.49
CA GLU A 33 27.33 30.40 -39.31
C GLU A 33 28.47 29.43 -39.58
N ILE A 34 28.30 28.18 -39.30
CA ILE A 34 29.14 27.10 -39.84
C ILE A 34 28.22 26.04 -40.47
N THR A 35 28.32 25.99 -41.79
CA THR A 35 27.71 24.96 -42.63
C THR A 35 28.27 23.59 -42.29
N ALA A 36 27.36 22.64 -42.00
CA ALA A 36 27.71 21.22 -41.75
C ALA A 36 27.18 20.32 -42.86
N GLU A 37 28.11 19.73 -43.57
CA GLU A 37 27.90 18.65 -44.54
C GLU A 37 27.26 17.39 -43.88
N LYS A 38 26.21 16.86 -44.52
CA LYS A 38 25.56 15.61 -44.19
C LYS A 38 26.45 14.42 -44.59
N LYS A 39 27.11 13.77 -43.63
CA LYS A 39 27.62 12.40 -43.79
C LYS A 39 26.64 11.43 -43.14
N LYS A 40 25.91 10.66 -43.96
CA LYS A 40 25.10 9.51 -43.52
C LYS A 40 26.04 8.42 -43.00
N LYS A 41 26.12 8.23 -41.68
CA LYS A 41 26.68 7.02 -41.07
C LYS A 41 25.55 5.99 -40.86
N LYS A 42 25.65 4.85 -41.57
CA LYS A 42 24.88 3.64 -41.29
C LYS A 42 25.14 3.21 -39.84
N ARG A 43 24.12 3.30 -38.98
CA ARG A 43 24.16 2.67 -37.66
C ARG A 43 23.87 1.18 -37.82
N SER A 44 24.90 0.36 -37.62
CA SER A 44 24.72 -1.07 -37.38
C SER A 44 23.97 -1.26 -36.07
N SER A 45 22.84 -1.97 -36.10
CA SER A 45 22.12 -2.41 -34.91
C SER A 45 22.98 -3.40 -34.13
N LYS A 46 23.71 -2.94 -33.11
CA LYS A 46 24.24 -3.83 -32.08
C LYS A 46 23.06 -4.42 -31.35
N LYS A 47 22.76 -5.71 -31.56
CA LYS A 47 21.94 -6.51 -30.66
C LYS A 47 22.52 -6.32 -29.25
N LYS A 48 21.74 -5.65 -28.35
CA LYS A 48 22.02 -5.71 -26.92
C LYS A 48 21.98 -7.17 -26.52
N LYS A 49 23.09 -7.71 -26.07
CA LYS A 49 23.11 -8.97 -25.34
C LYS A 49 22.18 -8.81 -24.15
N SER A 50 21.18 -9.68 -24.07
CA SER A 50 20.36 -9.84 -22.88
C SER A 50 21.31 -10.14 -21.72
N VAL A 51 21.24 -9.34 -20.67
CA VAL A 51 21.87 -9.65 -19.40
C VAL A 51 21.13 -10.87 -18.87
N GLU A 52 21.84 -12.00 -18.77
CA GLU A 52 21.35 -13.18 -18.09
C GLU A 52 21.04 -12.81 -16.64
N GLY A 53 19.80 -13.08 -16.18
CA GLY A 53 19.45 -13.06 -14.78
C GLY A 53 18.30 -12.16 -14.34
N SER A 54 17.46 -11.63 -15.23
CA SER A 54 16.15 -11.11 -14.79
C SER A 54 15.23 -12.31 -14.52
N PRO A 55 14.67 -12.47 -13.31
CA PRO A 55 13.66 -13.50 -13.08
C PRO A 55 12.46 -13.15 -13.95
N THR A 56 12.20 -13.94 -14.98
CA THR A 56 11.07 -13.74 -15.89
C THR A 56 9.78 -14.25 -15.25
N GLY A 57 9.34 -13.57 -14.20
CA GLY A 57 7.98 -13.70 -13.70
C GLY A 57 7.00 -12.85 -14.51
N GLU A 58 7.25 -12.68 -15.81
CA GLU A 58 6.38 -11.89 -16.69
C GLU A 58 5.12 -12.66 -17.04
N PHE A 59 3.96 -12.03 -16.85
CA PHE A 59 2.70 -12.58 -17.31
C PHE A 59 2.58 -12.40 -18.82
N SER A 60 2.27 -13.49 -19.53
CA SER A 60 2.23 -13.54 -21.00
C SER A 60 0.99 -12.87 -21.60
N ALA A 61 -0.03 -12.57 -20.80
CA ALA A 61 -1.27 -11.98 -21.27
C ALA A 61 -2.03 -11.22 -20.15
N PRO A 62 -2.76 -10.14 -20.50
CA PRO A 62 -3.65 -9.45 -19.60
C PRO A 62 -4.73 -10.35 -18.99
N ILE A 63 -5.22 -9.98 -17.80
CA ILE A 63 -6.15 -10.79 -17.01
C ILE A 63 -7.48 -11.04 -17.73
N HIS A 64 -7.97 -10.08 -18.52
CA HIS A 64 -9.22 -10.23 -19.26
C HIS A 64 -9.19 -11.36 -20.30
N LYS A 65 -8.02 -11.76 -20.83
CA LYS A 65 -7.87 -12.89 -21.73
C LYS A 65 -8.11 -14.24 -21.04
N ALA A 66 -7.83 -14.32 -19.75
CA ALA A 66 -8.15 -15.50 -18.95
C ALA A 66 -9.64 -15.58 -18.57
N TYR A 67 -10.34 -14.45 -18.62
CA TYR A 67 -11.76 -14.33 -18.27
C TYR A 67 -12.54 -13.59 -19.36
N PRO A 68 -12.74 -14.19 -20.54
CA PRO A 68 -13.35 -13.53 -21.68
C PRO A 68 -14.80 -13.10 -21.45
N GLU A 69 -15.51 -13.75 -20.53
CA GLU A 69 -16.88 -13.36 -20.14
C GLU A 69 -16.91 -12.15 -19.19
N GLY A 70 -15.75 -11.65 -18.78
CA GLY A 70 -15.64 -10.52 -17.85
C GLY A 70 -16.08 -10.83 -16.41
N ARG A 71 -16.22 -12.12 -16.06
CA ARG A 71 -16.57 -12.58 -14.71
C ARG A 71 -15.34 -13.17 -14.02
N TYR A 72 -15.02 -12.62 -12.86
CA TYR A 72 -13.84 -13.03 -12.10
C TYR A 72 -14.21 -13.93 -10.92
N PRO A 73 -13.28 -14.79 -10.44
CA PRO A 73 -13.55 -15.72 -9.37
C PRO A 73 -14.01 -15.02 -8.08
N LEU A 74 -14.95 -15.66 -7.39
CA LEU A 74 -15.35 -15.26 -6.05
C LEU A 74 -14.18 -15.41 -5.09
N GLY A 75 -14.11 -14.52 -4.10
CA GLY A 75 -13.32 -14.73 -2.89
C GLY A 75 -13.91 -15.85 -2.03
N GLN A 76 -13.34 -16.07 -0.86
CA GLN A 76 -13.92 -17.00 0.10
C GLN A 76 -15.16 -16.39 0.76
N CYS A 77 -16.33 -16.94 0.48
CA CYS A 77 -17.61 -16.45 1.03
C CYS A 77 -17.98 -17.21 2.32
N HIS A 78 -18.49 -16.49 3.30
CA HIS A 78 -19.06 -17.01 4.53
C HIS A 78 -20.43 -16.38 4.78
N ASP A 79 -21.44 -17.21 4.98
CA ASP A 79 -22.78 -16.75 5.34
C ASP A 79 -22.79 -16.19 6.77
N TYR A 80 -23.72 -15.25 7.04
CA TYR A 80 -23.90 -14.70 8.38
C TYR A 80 -24.65 -15.64 9.35
N THR A 81 -25.00 -16.85 8.92
CA THR A 81 -25.66 -17.87 9.78
C THR A 81 -24.87 -18.19 11.02
N ASP A 82 -23.52 -18.11 10.93
CA ASP A 82 -22.63 -18.36 12.06
C ASP A 82 -22.46 -17.13 12.97
N GLN A 83 -23.02 -15.98 12.57
CA GLN A 83 -22.97 -14.73 13.33
C GLN A 83 -24.33 -14.41 13.94
N GLN A 84 -24.39 -14.39 15.25
CA GLN A 84 -25.62 -14.23 16.02
C GLN A 84 -26.43 -12.98 15.65
N PHE A 85 -25.77 -11.90 15.24
CA PHE A 85 -26.41 -10.60 14.97
C PHE A 85 -26.93 -10.45 13.55
N ALA A 86 -26.41 -11.17 12.57
CA ALA A 86 -26.71 -10.98 11.15
C ALA A 86 -27.29 -12.22 10.46
N SER A 87 -27.58 -13.30 11.18
CA SER A 87 -28.03 -14.58 10.61
C SER A 87 -29.30 -14.49 9.77
N TYR A 88 -30.20 -13.52 10.04
CA TYR A 88 -31.44 -13.31 9.30
C TYR A 88 -31.23 -12.72 7.89
N ARG A 89 -30.03 -12.21 7.59
CA ARG A 89 -29.77 -11.52 6.30
C ARG A 89 -29.81 -12.47 5.10
N THR A 90 -29.46 -13.72 5.29
CA THR A 90 -29.51 -14.72 4.22
C THR A 90 -30.91 -15.00 3.69
N THR A 91 -31.94 -14.73 4.49
CA THR A 91 -33.35 -14.99 4.15
C THR A 91 -34.12 -13.74 3.70
N ARG A 92 -33.60 -12.53 3.92
CA ARG A 92 -34.27 -11.28 3.56
C ARG A 92 -34.24 -10.99 2.06
N GLU A 93 -35.41 -10.66 1.53
CA GLU A 93 -35.55 -10.27 0.10
C GLU A 93 -34.78 -8.99 -0.22
N GLU A 94 -34.86 -7.96 0.64
CA GLU A 94 -34.15 -6.70 0.49
C GLU A 94 -32.63 -6.89 0.37
N ALA A 95 -32.04 -7.75 1.22
CA ALA A 95 -30.62 -8.05 1.17
C ALA A 95 -30.22 -8.76 -0.13
N ARG A 96 -31.09 -9.64 -0.66
CA ARG A 96 -30.86 -10.31 -1.95
C ARG A 96 -30.93 -9.35 -3.13
N GLU A 97 -31.87 -8.38 -3.10
CA GLU A 97 -31.95 -7.35 -4.14
C GLU A 97 -30.75 -6.39 -4.08
N ALA A 98 -30.34 -5.95 -2.87
CA ALA A 98 -29.13 -5.16 -2.68
C ALA A 98 -27.88 -5.91 -3.21
N GLU A 99 -27.79 -7.21 -2.98
CA GLU A 99 -26.74 -8.07 -3.52
C GLU A 99 -26.66 -8.03 -5.05
N LYS A 100 -27.82 -8.09 -5.73
CA LYS A 100 -27.88 -8.05 -7.20
C LYS A 100 -27.47 -6.67 -7.74
N MET A 101 -27.87 -5.59 -7.10
CA MET A 101 -27.56 -4.23 -7.52
C MET A 101 -26.06 -3.91 -7.47
N ASN A 102 -25.29 -4.55 -6.61
CA ASN A 102 -23.87 -4.29 -6.42
C ASN A 102 -22.93 -5.21 -7.22
N GLN A 103 -23.45 -6.10 -8.06
CA GLN A 103 -22.63 -7.10 -8.75
C GLN A 103 -21.52 -6.53 -9.63
N GLU A 104 -21.71 -5.39 -10.28
CA GLU A 104 -20.67 -4.76 -11.10
C GLU A 104 -19.49 -4.31 -10.23
N GLN A 105 -19.78 -3.66 -9.10
CA GLN A 105 -18.74 -3.23 -8.15
C GLN A 105 -17.99 -4.42 -7.56
N TYR A 106 -18.70 -5.49 -7.22
CA TYR A 106 -18.09 -6.71 -6.71
C TYR A 106 -17.19 -7.37 -7.77
N ASN A 107 -17.58 -7.30 -9.03
CA ASN A 107 -16.77 -7.86 -10.11
C ASN A 107 -15.46 -7.07 -10.34
N ASP A 108 -15.47 -5.75 -10.16
CA ASP A 108 -14.24 -4.95 -10.17
C ASP A 108 -13.30 -5.32 -9.02
N LEU A 109 -13.81 -5.50 -7.80
CA LEU A 109 -13.06 -6.01 -6.66
C LEU A 109 -12.50 -7.40 -6.94
N ARG A 110 -13.30 -8.31 -7.51
CA ARG A 110 -12.87 -9.67 -7.87
C ARG A 110 -11.80 -9.67 -8.96
N LYS A 111 -11.87 -8.74 -9.93
CA LYS A 111 -10.82 -8.54 -10.91
C LYS A 111 -9.51 -8.13 -10.25
N ALA A 112 -9.55 -7.13 -9.39
CA ALA A 112 -8.37 -6.69 -8.63
C ALA A 112 -7.82 -7.82 -7.73
N ALA A 113 -8.70 -8.57 -7.06
CA ALA A 113 -8.34 -9.69 -6.20
C ALA A 113 -7.68 -10.85 -6.99
N GLU A 114 -8.17 -11.16 -8.17
CA GLU A 114 -7.57 -12.20 -9.00
C GLU A 114 -6.18 -11.79 -9.51
N VAL A 115 -6.01 -10.53 -9.89
CA VAL A 115 -4.69 -9.99 -10.22
C VAL A 115 -3.76 -10.07 -9.02
N HIS A 116 -4.22 -9.66 -7.84
CA HIS A 116 -3.45 -9.73 -6.59
C HIS A 116 -3.00 -11.18 -6.30
N ARG A 117 -3.92 -12.16 -6.33
CA ARG A 117 -3.59 -13.58 -6.10
C ARG A 117 -2.51 -14.09 -7.06
N ARG A 118 -2.61 -13.74 -8.35
CA ARG A 118 -1.61 -14.17 -9.34
C ARG A 118 -0.25 -13.53 -9.11
N VAL A 119 -0.22 -12.23 -8.84
CA VAL A 119 1.02 -11.48 -8.56
C VAL A 119 1.66 -12.00 -7.27
N ARG A 120 0.88 -12.20 -6.22
CA ARG A 120 1.36 -12.77 -4.95
C ARG A 120 1.96 -14.16 -5.14
N LYS A 121 1.27 -15.05 -5.83
CA LYS A 121 1.76 -16.41 -6.13
C LYS A 121 3.06 -16.34 -6.92
N ASN A 122 3.12 -15.52 -7.96
CA ASN A 122 4.35 -15.31 -8.74
C ASN A 122 5.50 -14.78 -7.88
N ALA A 123 5.23 -13.83 -6.98
CA ALA A 123 6.20 -13.31 -6.03
C ALA A 123 6.75 -14.42 -5.12
N MET A 124 5.88 -15.23 -4.54
CA MET A 124 6.27 -16.35 -3.66
C MET A 124 7.12 -17.41 -4.39
N GLU A 125 6.90 -17.64 -5.68
CA GLU A 125 7.66 -18.62 -6.49
C GLU A 125 9.05 -18.10 -6.90
N HIS A 126 9.23 -16.78 -7.05
CA HIS A 126 10.43 -16.19 -7.66
C HIS A 126 11.33 -15.43 -6.68
N ILE A 127 10.83 -14.97 -5.55
CA ILE A 127 11.62 -14.23 -4.57
C ILE A 127 12.62 -15.17 -3.88
N LYS A 128 13.90 -14.77 -3.90
CA LYS A 128 15.01 -15.56 -3.34
C LYS A 128 16.01 -14.63 -2.66
N PRO A 129 16.74 -15.10 -1.64
CA PRO A 129 17.89 -14.40 -1.11
C PRO A 129 18.89 -14.07 -2.22
N GLY A 130 19.53 -12.92 -2.12
CA GLY A 130 20.45 -12.37 -3.13
C GLY A 130 19.79 -11.46 -4.17
N MET A 131 18.47 -11.34 -4.21
CA MET A 131 17.79 -10.38 -5.07
C MET A 131 17.88 -8.95 -4.52
N LEU A 132 18.02 -7.98 -5.42
CA LEU A 132 17.88 -6.57 -5.05
C LEU A 132 16.43 -6.27 -4.65
N MET A 133 16.22 -5.46 -3.62
CA MET A 133 14.88 -5.05 -3.18
C MET A 133 14.12 -4.32 -4.30
N THR A 134 14.83 -3.56 -5.14
CA THR A 134 14.27 -2.91 -6.33
C THR A 134 13.78 -3.91 -7.38
N ASP A 135 14.47 -5.05 -7.56
CA ASP A 135 14.04 -6.08 -8.51
C ASP A 135 12.80 -6.82 -8.00
N ILE A 136 12.71 -7.05 -6.68
CA ILE A 136 11.52 -7.62 -6.04
C ILE A 136 10.32 -6.68 -6.22
N ALA A 137 10.49 -5.39 -5.94
CA ALA A 137 9.44 -4.39 -6.17
C ALA A 137 8.99 -4.37 -7.62
N ASN A 138 9.94 -4.37 -8.57
CA ASN A 138 9.65 -4.36 -10.00
C ASN A 138 8.94 -5.64 -10.47
N LEU A 139 9.29 -6.81 -9.94
CA LEU A 139 8.63 -8.08 -10.24
C LEU A 139 7.13 -7.99 -9.94
N ILE A 140 6.77 -7.52 -8.75
CA ILE A 140 5.39 -7.39 -8.28
C ILE A 140 4.65 -6.28 -9.05
N GLU A 141 5.23 -5.11 -9.14
CA GLU A 141 4.62 -3.93 -9.76
C GLU A 141 4.44 -4.09 -11.28
N ASN A 142 5.43 -4.65 -11.99
CA ASN A 142 5.31 -4.92 -13.41
C ASN A 142 4.34 -6.07 -13.69
N GLY A 143 4.29 -7.07 -12.80
CA GLY A 143 3.28 -8.14 -12.86
C GLY A 143 1.85 -7.56 -12.80
N THR A 144 1.61 -6.67 -11.84
CA THR A 144 0.30 -5.98 -11.71
C THR A 144 -0.04 -5.16 -12.95
N ARG A 145 0.91 -4.37 -13.47
CA ARG A 145 0.72 -3.56 -14.69
C ARG A 145 0.45 -4.43 -15.91
N SER A 146 1.21 -5.50 -16.08
CA SER A 146 1.06 -6.43 -17.22
C SER A 146 -0.31 -7.07 -17.26
N LEU A 147 -0.83 -7.52 -16.11
CA LEU A 147 -2.14 -8.13 -16.00
C LEU A 147 -3.28 -7.14 -16.21
N LEU A 148 -3.13 -5.88 -15.82
CA LEU A 148 -4.17 -4.84 -15.92
C LEU A 148 -3.99 -3.90 -17.11
N GLU A 149 -2.89 -3.98 -17.87
CA GLU A 149 -2.54 -3.01 -18.91
C GLU A 149 -2.55 -1.55 -18.39
N ALA A 150 -2.14 -1.37 -17.13
CA ALA A 150 -2.28 -0.11 -16.40
C ALA A 150 -1.48 1.06 -17.01
N ASP A 151 -0.43 0.75 -17.78
CA ASP A 151 0.38 1.78 -18.46
C ASP A 151 -0.40 2.53 -19.56
N LEU A 152 -1.55 2.00 -19.97
CA LEU A 152 -2.34 2.54 -21.08
C LEU A 152 -3.52 3.40 -20.62
N LYS A 153 -4.01 3.26 -19.38
CA LYS A 153 -5.27 3.85 -18.91
C LYS A 153 -5.15 4.73 -17.65
N GLY A 154 -3.94 5.07 -17.23
CA GLY A 154 -3.75 5.94 -16.07
C GLY A 154 -4.26 5.33 -14.76
N ILE A 155 -5.11 6.05 -14.03
CA ILE A 155 -5.64 5.64 -12.71
C ILE A 155 -6.87 4.72 -12.76
N GLU A 156 -7.35 4.30 -13.94
CA GLU A 156 -8.52 3.43 -14.01
C GLU A 156 -8.26 2.03 -13.46
N ALA A 157 -7.06 1.49 -13.66
CA ALA A 157 -6.68 0.20 -13.11
C ALA A 157 -5.17 0.11 -12.94
N GLY A 158 -4.71 -0.54 -11.89
CA GLY A 158 -3.27 -0.71 -11.63
C GLY A 158 -2.93 -0.90 -10.18
N ILE A 159 -1.77 -0.37 -9.81
CA ILE A 159 -1.25 -0.40 -8.45
C ILE A 159 -2.02 0.62 -7.62
N ALA A 160 -2.46 0.23 -6.41
CA ALA A 160 -3.17 1.11 -5.50
C ALA A 160 -2.21 1.90 -4.60
N PHE A 161 -1.08 1.31 -4.23
CA PHE A 161 -0.02 1.94 -3.44
C PHE A 161 1.33 1.26 -3.72
N PRO A 162 2.49 1.86 -3.36
CA PRO A 162 3.79 1.25 -3.58
C PRO A 162 3.92 -0.10 -2.88
N THR A 163 4.50 -1.10 -3.56
CA THR A 163 4.73 -2.41 -2.95
C THR A 163 5.59 -2.29 -1.71
N GLY A 164 5.02 -2.62 -0.55
CA GLY A 164 5.74 -2.68 0.71
C GLY A 164 6.71 -3.87 0.74
N LEU A 165 7.96 -3.63 1.14
CA LEU A 165 9.01 -4.64 1.27
C LEU A 165 9.78 -4.44 2.58
N SER A 166 9.07 -4.42 3.69
CA SER A 166 9.60 -4.06 5.00
C SER A 166 10.40 -5.19 5.64
N LEU A 167 11.68 -4.94 5.95
CA LEU A 167 12.61 -5.96 6.48
C LEU A 167 12.68 -5.93 8.01
N ASN A 168 12.79 -7.09 8.63
CA ASN A 168 13.17 -7.32 10.02
C ASN A 168 12.32 -6.48 11.01
N HIS A 169 12.92 -5.48 11.65
CA HIS A 169 12.26 -4.60 12.63
C HIS A 169 11.41 -3.48 11.99
N CYS A 170 11.54 -3.25 10.70
CA CYS A 170 10.63 -2.38 9.95
C CYS A 170 9.32 -3.13 9.74
N ALA A 171 8.21 -2.62 10.25
CA ALA A 171 6.90 -3.28 10.17
C ALA A 171 6.16 -2.97 8.87
N ALA A 172 6.17 -1.72 8.42
CA ALA A 172 5.39 -1.23 7.28
C ALA A 172 6.03 -0.01 6.60
N HIS A 173 5.46 0.40 5.47
CA HIS A 173 5.75 1.63 4.72
C HIS A 173 7.17 1.74 4.14
N TYR A 174 7.90 0.63 4.00
CA TYR A 174 9.16 0.63 3.29
C TYR A 174 8.99 0.05 1.87
N THR A 175 9.46 0.80 0.89
CA THR A 175 9.77 0.33 -0.48
C THR A 175 11.12 0.93 -0.88
N PRO A 176 11.93 0.23 -1.71
CA PRO A 176 13.23 0.79 -2.11
C PRO A 176 13.06 2.14 -2.82
N ASN A 177 13.85 3.12 -2.40
CA ASN A 177 13.97 4.40 -3.09
C ASN A 177 14.79 4.25 -4.41
N PRO A 178 14.73 5.22 -5.33
CA PRO A 178 15.67 5.25 -6.45
C PRO A 178 17.12 5.12 -5.98
N LEU A 179 17.91 4.30 -6.69
CA LEU A 179 19.30 3.98 -6.38
C LEU A 179 19.52 3.12 -5.11
N ASP A 180 18.47 2.59 -4.52
CA ASP A 180 18.61 1.62 -3.42
C ASP A 180 19.31 0.35 -3.93
N THR A 181 20.36 -0.07 -3.22
CA THR A 181 21.17 -1.24 -3.53
C THR A 181 20.99 -2.37 -2.50
N SER A 182 20.00 -2.26 -1.65
CA SER A 182 19.71 -3.26 -0.61
C SER A 182 19.38 -4.61 -1.25
N VAL A 183 19.93 -5.67 -0.66
CA VAL A 183 19.80 -7.05 -1.12
C VAL A 183 19.12 -7.88 -0.03
N LEU A 184 18.10 -8.64 -0.41
CA LEU A 184 17.41 -9.57 0.48
C LEU A 184 18.36 -10.67 0.94
N GLN A 185 18.52 -10.86 2.26
CA GLN A 185 19.37 -11.88 2.85
C GLN A 185 18.57 -13.13 3.23
N ALA A 186 19.26 -14.28 3.33
CA ALA A 186 18.61 -15.53 3.80
C ALA A 186 18.15 -15.45 5.27
N THR A 187 18.74 -14.54 6.04
CA THR A 187 18.42 -14.29 7.45
C THR A 187 17.36 -13.22 7.66
N ASP A 188 16.83 -12.63 6.59
CA ASP A 188 15.79 -11.61 6.70
C ASP A 188 14.40 -12.22 6.80
N ILE A 189 13.52 -11.52 7.52
CA ILE A 189 12.08 -11.68 7.48
C ILE A 189 11.48 -10.44 6.83
N MET A 190 10.71 -10.63 5.73
CA MET A 190 10.20 -9.55 4.89
C MET A 190 8.68 -9.56 4.84
N LYS A 191 8.05 -8.42 5.16
CA LYS A 191 6.63 -8.17 4.92
C LYS A 191 6.48 -7.64 3.52
N ILE A 192 5.64 -8.33 2.74
CA ILE A 192 5.29 -7.95 1.37
C ILE A 192 3.85 -7.51 1.38
N ASP A 193 3.64 -6.25 1.02
CA ASP A 193 2.33 -5.61 1.03
C ASP A 193 2.00 -5.11 -0.38
N ILE A 194 0.85 -5.54 -0.91
CA ILE A 194 0.50 -5.38 -2.33
C ILE A 194 -0.88 -4.75 -2.47
N GLY A 195 -0.92 -3.57 -3.06
CA GLY A 195 -2.15 -2.87 -3.42
C GLY A 195 -2.48 -2.99 -4.90
N VAL A 196 -3.68 -3.48 -5.22
CA VAL A 196 -4.20 -3.57 -6.60
C VAL A 196 -5.55 -2.88 -6.67
N GLN A 197 -5.82 -2.10 -7.73
CA GLN A 197 -7.12 -1.46 -7.88
C GLN A 197 -7.68 -1.56 -9.30
N VAL A 198 -9.01 -1.59 -9.40
CA VAL A 198 -9.78 -1.48 -10.63
C VAL A 198 -10.92 -0.47 -10.39
N ARG A 199 -10.94 0.60 -11.16
CA ARG A 199 -11.88 1.74 -11.01
C ARG A 199 -12.01 2.25 -9.57
N GLY A 200 -10.85 2.34 -8.89
CA GLY A 200 -10.76 2.76 -7.50
C GLY A 200 -11.12 1.68 -6.47
N ARG A 201 -11.58 0.50 -6.89
CA ARG A 201 -11.86 -0.64 -6.00
C ARG A 201 -10.54 -1.30 -5.62
N ILE A 202 -10.09 -1.05 -4.41
CA ILE A 202 -8.77 -1.44 -3.90
C ILE A 202 -8.85 -2.81 -3.24
N ILE A 203 -7.89 -3.65 -3.56
CA ILE A 203 -7.52 -4.85 -2.80
C ILE A 203 -6.19 -4.56 -2.14
N ASP A 204 -6.18 -4.69 -0.84
CA ASP A 204 -5.07 -4.52 0.07
C ASP A 204 -4.81 -5.84 0.78
N SER A 205 -3.61 -6.40 0.62
CA SER A 205 -3.31 -7.66 1.28
C SER A 205 -1.80 -7.90 1.36
N ALA A 206 -1.38 -8.33 2.54
CA ALA A 206 0.02 -8.53 2.87
C ALA A 206 0.29 -9.94 3.39
N PHE A 207 1.54 -10.37 3.23
CA PHE A 207 2.06 -11.62 3.74
C PHE A 207 3.53 -11.51 4.10
N THR A 208 4.02 -12.45 4.92
CA THR A 208 5.41 -12.44 5.38
C THR A 208 6.19 -13.58 4.76
N VAL A 209 7.35 -13.27 4.19
CA VAL A 209 8.33 -14.21 3.64
C VAL A 209 9.56 -14.28 4.55
N ALA A 210 10.03 -15.48 4.81
CA ALA A 210 11.31 -15.75 5.48
C ALA A 210 11.87 -17.07 4.96
N PHE A 211 13.19 -17.19 4.95
CA PHE A 211 13.89 -18.38 4.45
C PHE A 211 14.49 -19.22 5.59
N ASP A 212 14.58 -18.64 6.79
CA ASP A 212 15.02 -19.32 8.00
C ASP A 212 13.79 -19.81 8.80
N PRO A 213 13.71 -21.15 9.10
CA PRO A 213 12.59 -21.71 9.85
C PRO A 213 12.39 -21.14 11.25
N GLN A 214 13.41 -20.50 11.85
CA GLN A 214 13.25 -19.85 13.15
C GLN A 214 12.13 -18.79 13.18
N PHE A 215 11.73 -18.24 12.02
CA PHE A 215 10.66 -17.26 11.88
C PHE A 215 9.27 -17.88 11.71
N ASP A 216 9.16 -19.20 11.54
CA ASP A 216 7.87 -19.85 11.25
C ASP A 216 6.86 -19.63 12.39
N GLY A 217 7.31 -19.68 13.65
CA GLY A 217 6.45 -19.41 14.80
C GLY A 217 5.90 -17.99 14.82
N LEU A 218 6.71 -16.98 14.45
CA LEU A 218 6.27 -15.58 14.36
C LEU A 218 5.26 -15.40 13.20
N LYS A 219 5.53 -15.97 12.04
CA LYS A 219 4.61 -15.95 10.90
C LYS A 219 3.27 -16.60 11.25
N GLU A 220 3.30 -17.75 11.93
CA GLU A 220 2.09 -18.46 12.34
C GLU A 220 1.25 -17.66 13.34
N ALA A 221 1.88 -17.06 14.36
CA ALA A 221 1.20 -16.22 15.33
C ALA A 221 0.41 -15.11 14.68
N VAL A 222 1.05 -14.38 13.75
CA VAL A 222 0.43 -13.25 13.05
C VAL A 222 -0.65 -13.73 12.08
N ARG A 223 -0.40 -14.81 11.34
CA ARG A 223 -1.39 -15.40 10.43
C ARG A 223 -2.63 -15.90 11.18
N ALA A 224 -2.43 -16.54 12.33
CA ALA A 224 -3.53 -17.01 13.18
C ALA A 224 -4.37 -15.85 13.70
N ALA A 225 -3.72 -14.76 14.15
CA ALA A 225 -4.39 -13.55 14.62
C ALA A 225 -5.19 -12.85 13.51
N THR A 226 -4.60 -12.71 12.30
CA THR A 226 -5.31 -12.17 11.12
C THR A 226 -6.54 -13.01 10.80
N ASN A 227 -6.39 -14.34 10.76
CA ASN A 227 -7.51 -15.26 10.50
C ASN A 227 -8.60 -15.19 11.58
N ALA A 228 -8.23 -15.01 12.84
CA ALA A 228 -9.19 -14.80 13.94
C ALA A 228 -9.97 -13.49 13.72
N GLY A 229 -9.30 -12.40 13.37
CA GLY A 229 -9.92 -11.14 13.01
C GLY A 229 -10.88 -11.27 11.82
N VAL A 230 -10.45 -11.86 10.72
CA VAL A 230 -11.28 -12.11 9.52
C VAL A 230 -12.50 -12.98 9.86
N LYS A 231 -12.33 -13.99 10.71
CA LYS A 231 -13.44 -14.87 11.16
C LYS A 231 -14.45 -14.10 12.01
N ALA A 232 -13.98 -13.28 12.94
CA ALA A 232 -14.82 -12.53 13.86
C ALA A 232 -15.50 -11.31 13.20
N ALA A 233 -14.86 -10.70 12.18
CA ALA A 233 -15.41 -9.54 11.45
C ALA A 233 -16.78 -9.86 10.84
N GLY A 234 -17.68 -8.87 10.86
CA GLY A 234 -19.02 -9.00 10.30
C GLY A 234 -19.87 -7.74 10.56
N ILE A 235 -21.06 -7.69 9.95
CA ILE A 235 -22.01 -6.58 10.16
C ILE A 235 -22.42 -6.53 11.65
N ASP A 236 -22.48 -5.31 12.20
CA ASP A 236 -22.77 -5.00 13.60
C ASP A 236 -21.67 -5.39 14.61
N VAL A 237 -20.55 -5.97 14.16
CA VAL A 237 -19.40 -6.26 15.05
C VAL A 237 -18.70 -4.96 15.45
N ARG A 238 -18.37 -4.80 16.71
CA ARG A 238 -17.64 -3.65 17.23
C ARG A 238 -16.15 -3.79 16.94
N LEU A 239 -15.52 -2.73 16.47
CA LEU A 239 -14.11 -2.73 16.10
C LEU A 239 -13.20 -3.01 17.30
N GLY A 240 -13.52 -2.48 18.49
CA GLY A 240 -12.76 -2.76 19.69
C GLY A 240 -12.82 -4.21 20.18
N ASP A 241 -13.98 -4.88 20.00
CA ASP A 241 -14.13 -6.31 20.31
C ASP A 241 -13.28 -7.17 19.37
N LEU A 242 -13.22 -6.77 18.08
CA LEU A 242 -12.37 -7.40 17.08
C LEU A 242 -10.90 -7.30 17.45
N GLY A 243 -10.45 -6.11 17.89
CA GLY A 243 -9.09 -5.89 18.38
C GLY A 243 -8.72 -6.79 19.55
N GLY A 244 -9.65 -7.01 20.49
CA GLY A 244 -9.45 -7.91 21.62
C GLY A 244 -9.24 -9.38 21.19
N ILE A 245 -10.03 -9.85 20.22
CA ILE A 245 -9.89 -11.22 19.67
C ILE A 245 -8.54 -11.40 18.97
N ILE A 246 -8.11 -10.41 18.18
CA ILE A 246 -6.81 -10.41 17.49
C ILE A 246 -5.68 -10.47 18.52
N GLN A 247 -5.75 -9.63 19.55
CA GLN A 247 -4.74 -9.56 20.60
C GLN A 247 -4.61 -10.88 21.36
N GLU A 248 -5.72 -11.46 21.79
CA GLU A 248 -5.72 -12.74 22.51
C GLU A 248 -4.99 -13.83 21.74
N VAL A 249 -5.29 -13.97 20.45
CA VAL A 249 -4.64 -14.99 19.60
C VAL A 249 -3.17 -14.66 19.38
N MET A 250 -2.82 -13.42 19.03
CA MET A 250 -1.44 -13.02 18.77
C MET A 250 -0.54 -13.24 19.98
N GLU A 251 -0.97 -12.75 21.14
CA GLU A 251 -0.17 -12.74 22.36
C GLU A 251 -0.20 -14.06 23.12
N SER A 252 -0.98 -15.06 22.66
CA SER A 252 -0.90 -16.44 23.16
C SER A 252 0.34 -17.19 22.65
N HIS A 253 1.07 -16.65 21.67
CA HIS A 253 2.21 -17.31 21.05
C HIS A 253 3.54 -16.87 21.66
N GLU A 254 4.45 -17.83 21.80
CA GLU A 254 5.86 -17.61 22.11
C GLU A 254 6.72 -18.12 20.96
N VAL A 255 7.82 -17.41 20.66
CA VAL A 255 8.73 -17.77 19.57
C VAL A 255 10.18 -17.68 20.03
N THR A 256 11.00 -18.61 19.58
CA THR A 256 12.43 -18.59 19.85
C THR A 256 13.20 -18.21 18.59
N ILE A 257 13.84 -17.04 18.62
CA ILE A 257 14.64 -16.52 17.50
C ILE A 257 16.04 -16.20 18.04
N ASN A 258 17.07 -16.69 17.35
CA ASN A 258 18.48 -16.55 17.76
C ASN A 258 18.72 -17.03 19.22
N GLY A 259 18.07 -18.13 19.61
CA GLY A 259 18.18 -18.72 20.96
C GLY A 259 17.46 -17.93 22.07
N LYS A 260 16.78 -16.84 21.76
CA LYS A 260 16.01 -16.07 22.71
C LYS A 260 14.50 -16.30 22.51
N THR A 261 13.84 -16.75 23.58
CA THR A 261 12.37 -16.88 23.60
C THR A 261 11.73 -15.53 23.92
N ASN A 262 10.76 -15.15 23.09
CA ASN A 262 10.00 -13.92 23.22
C ASN A 262 8.51 -14.24 23.08
N GLN A 263 7.68 -13.61 23.88
CA GLN A 263 6.25 -13.56 23.65
C GLN A 263 6.00 -12.65 22.43
N VAL A 264 5.15 -13.09 21.51
CA VAL A 264 4.74 -12.25 20.38
C VAL A 264 3.81 -11.15 20.89
N LYS A 265 4.07 -9.92 20.52
CA LYS A 265 3.27 -8.75 20.89
C LYS A 265 2.59 -8.16 19.69
N CYS A 266 1.34 -7.75 19.84
CA CYS A 266 0.70 -6.88 18.86
C CYS A 266 1.45 -5.54 18.76
N ILE A 267 1.65 -5.03 17.55
CA ILE A 267 2.13 -3.65 17.35
C ILE A 267 0.92 -2.72 17.49
N ARG A 268 0.69 -2.27 18.72
CA ARG A 268 -0.57 -1.63 19.18
C ARG A 268 -0.94 -0.30 18.51
N ASN A 269 -0.02 0.34 17.82
CA ASN A 269 -0.24 1.59 17.08
C ASN A 269 -0.27 1.38 15.56
N LEU A 270 -0.36 0.13 15.10
CA LEU A 270 -0.73 -0.24 13.74
C LEU A 270 -2.12 -0.88 13.76
N ASN A 271 -2.90 -0.60 12.75
CA ASN A 271 -4.31 -0.98 12.70
C ASN A 271 -4.72 -1.31 11.28
N GLY A 272 -5.68 -2.22 11.10
CA GLY A 272 -6.44 -2.31 9.87
C GLY A 272 -7.36 -1.09 9.69
N HIS A 273 -8.03 -1.03 8.56
CA HIS A 273 -8.84 0.16 8.22
C HIS A 273 -9.97 -0.18 7.24
N SER A 274 -10.95 0.71 7.16
CA SER A 274 -11.93 0.70 6.08
C SER A 274 -11.33 1.26 4.78
N ILE A 275 -11.82 0.78 3.64
CA ILE A 275 -11.36 1.16 2.29
C ILE A 275 -12.57 1.71 1.51
N ALA A 276 -12.38 2.82 0.77
CA ALA A 276 -13.35 3.36 -0.16
C ALA A 276 -12.74 3.53 -1.56
N PRO A 277 -13.54 3.81 -2.59
CA PRO A 277 -13.01 4.00 -3.94
C PRO A 277 -11.94 5.08 -4.00
N TYR A 278 -10.74 4.73 -4.49
CA TYR A 278 -9.56 5.60 -4.54
C TYR A 278 -9.12 6.16 -3.18
N HIS A 279 -9.58 5.58 -2.09
CA HIS A 279 -9.30 6.05 -0.73
C HIS A 279 -8.94 4.86 0.17
N ILE A 280 -7.64 4.66 0.38
CA ILE A 280 -7.12 3.49 1.09
C ILE A 280 -7.52 3.48 2.58
N HIS A 281 -7.50 4.63 3.26
CA HIS A 281 -7.90 4.79 4.66
C HIS A 281 -9.20 5.57 4.75
N ALA A 282 -10.35 4.89 4.75
CA ALA A 282 -11.67 5.51 4.59
C ALA A 282 -12.37 5.87 5.92
N GLY A 283 -11.62 6.09 6.98
CA GLY A 283 -12.07 6.74 8.22
C GLY A 283 -12.37 5.79 9.39
N LYS A 284 -12.72 4.52 9.19
CA LYS A 284 -12.82 3.55 10.30
C LYS A 284 -11.49 2.82 10.48
N THR A 285 -11.06 2.69 11.73
CA THR A 285 -9.82 1.99 12.12
C THR A 285 -10.17 0.64 12.74
N VAL A 286 -9.50 -0.42 12.33
CA VAL A 286 -9.62 -1.77 12.91
C VAL A 286 -8.45 -1.99 13.87
N PRO A 287 -8.61 -1.83 15.18
CA PRO A 287 -7.53 -2.03 16.13
C PRO A 287 -7.11 -3.51 16.18
N ILE A 288 -5.85 -3.75 16.49
CA ILE A 288 -5.31 -5.11 16.72
C ILE A 288 -5.08 -5.42 18.20
N VAL A 289 -5.56 -4.52 19.06
CA VAL A 289 -5.60 -4.68 20.52
C VAL A 289 -6.95 -4.17 21.04
N ALA A 290 -7.37 -4.68 22.18
CA ALA A 290 -8.58 -4.20 22.86
C ALA A 290 -8.41 -2.71 23.22
N ASN A 291 -9.34 -1.86 22.76
CA ASN A 291 -9.30 -0.41 23.01
C ASN A 291 -10.65 0.20 23.41
N GLY A 292 -11.71 -0.61 23.50
CA GLY A 292 -13.06 -0.15 23.87
C GLY A 292 -13.80 0.63 22.78
N ASP A 293 -13.31 0.67 21.53
CA ASP A 293 -14.01 1.29 20.42
C ASP A 293 -15.34 0.59 20.14
N SER A 294 -16.44 1.34 20.27
CA SER A 294 -17.81 0.86 20.05
C SER A 294 -18.29 1.02 18.61
N THR A 295 -17.49 1.60 17.73
CA THR A 295 -17.79 1.75 16.30
C THR A 295 -18.07 0.39 15.69
N LYS A 296 -19.14 0.30 14.90
CA LYS A 296 -19.56 -0.96 14.28
C LYS A 296 -19.15 -1.04 12.81
N MET A 297 -18.87 -2.25 12.37
CA MET A 297 -18.80 -2.60 10.96
C MET A 297 -20.19 -2.59 10.34
N GLU A 298 -20.33 -2.07 9.11
CA GLU A 298 -21.63 -1.89 8.45
C GLU A 298 -21.69 -2.62 7.11
N GLU A 299 -22.90 -2.82 6.62
CA GLU A 299 -23.17 -3.43 5.32
C GLU A 299 -22.56 -2.61 4.17
N GLY A 300 -21.95 -3.29 3.22
CA GLY A 300 -21.35 -2.67 2.03
C GLY A 300 -19.94 -2.14 2.26
N GLU A 301 -19.42 -2.14 3.48
CA GLU A 301 -18.07 -1.69 3.77
C GLU A 301 -17.03 -2.71 3.37
N LEU A 302 -15.89 -2.18 2.93
CA LEU A 302 -14.68 -2.92 2.60
C LEU A 302 -13.62 -2.62 3.66
N TYR A 303 -12.95 -3.65 4.15
CA TYR A 303 -11.94 -3.54 5.20
C TYR A 303 -10.64 -4.24 4.81
N ALA A 304 -9.52 -3.63 5.18
CA ALA A 304 -8.25 -4.28 5.39
C ALA A 304 -8.22 -4.83 6.81
N ILE A 305 -8.21 -6.17 6.94
CA ILE A 305 -8.01 -6.85 8.22
C ILE A 305 -6.56 -7.29 8.24
N GLU A 306 -5.72 -6.41 8.77
CA GLU A 306 -4.29 -6.60 8.88
C GLU A 306 -3.85 -6.66 10.34
N THR A 307 -2.83 -7.45 10.60
CA THR A 307 -2.25 -7.57 11.94
C THR A 307 -0.73 -7.63 11.87
N PHE A 308 -0.11 -7.05 12.87
CA PHE A 308 1.34 -6.93 12.99
C PHE A 308 1.80 -7.49 14.33
N GLY A 309 2.65 -8.52 14.27
CA GLY A 309 3.29 -9.09 15.44
C GLY A 309 4.77 -8.73 15.52
N SER A 310 5.28 -8.57 16.73
CA SER A 310 6.67 -8.21 17.00
C SER A 310 7.27 -9.00 18.17
N THR A 311 8.56 -9.29 18.06
CA THR A 311 9.39 -9.78 19.17
C THR A 311 10.04 -8.63 19.99
N GLY A 312 9.71 -7.37 19.62
CA GLY A 312 10.24 -6.15 20.22
C GLY A 312 9.34 -5.52 21.28
N LYS A 313 9.11 -4.22 21.15
CA LYS A 313 8.23 -3.48 22.07
C LYS A 313 6.75 -3.66 21.77
N GLY A 314 6.39 -4.00 20.54
CA GLY A 314 5.01 -3.94 20.04
C GLY A 314 4.53 -2.49 19.89
N TYR A 315 5.41 -1.62 19.44
CA TYR A 315 5.15 -0.22 19.16
C TYR A 315 6.14 0.31 18.12
N VAL A 316 5.66 0.96 17.07
CA VAL A 316 6.50 1.50 16.00
C VAL A 316 6.60 3.02 16.06
N ASN A 317 7.70 3.53 15.52
CA ASN A 317 7.95 4.95 15.31
C ASN A 317 8.42 5.17 13.88
N ASP A 318 8.30 6.41 13.41
CA ASP A 318 8.86 6.84 12.13
C ASP A 318 10.40 6.77 12.19
N ASP A 319 10.99 6.09 11.20
CA ASP A 319 12.44 6.05 11.00
C ASP A 319 12.76 5.73 9.54
N LEU A 320 14.03 5.78 9.16
CA LEU A 320 14.54 5.55 7.81
C LEU A 320 14.06 6.59 6.77
N ASP A 321 14.57 6.47 5.54
CA ASP A 321 14.21 7.39 4.46
C ASP A 321 12.78 7.15 3.96
N CYS A 322 11.98 8.22 3.93
CA CYS A 322 10.63 8.17 3.40
C CYS A 322 10.61 7.75 1.93
N SER A 323 9.78 6.77 1.62
CA SER A 323 9.58 6.27 0.26
C SER A 323 8.13 6.45 -0.23
N HIS A 324 7.15 6.40 0.66
CA HIS A 324 5.72 6.47 0.38
C HIS A 324 5.19 7.89 0.55
N TYR A 325 4.37 8.31 -0.39
CA TYR A 325 3.70 9.61 -0.40
C TYR A 325 2.27 9.45 -0.88
N MET A 326 1.38 10.30 -0.40
CA MET A 326 0.01 10.37 -0.86
C MET A 326 -0.45 11.84 -0.92
N LEU A 327 -1.36 12.15 -1.84
CA LEU A 327 -2.04 13.43 -1.82
C LEU A 327 -2.85 13.54 -0.53
N ASN A 328 -2.72 14.66 0.18
CA ASN A 328 -3.62 14.92 1.29
C ASN A 328 -5.07 14.98 0.77
N TYR A 329 -5.92 14.10 1.29
CA TYR A 329 -7.28 13.90 0.77
C TYR A 329 -8.12 15.18 0.83
N GLU A 330 -7.96 15.99 1.86
CA GLU A 330 -8.65 17.27 2.02
C GLU A 330 -8.20 18.28 0.95
N CYS A 331 -7.01 18.10 0.40
CA CYS A 331 -6.42 18.97 -0.62
C CYS A 331 -6.67 18.50 -2.06
N ALA A 332 -7.46 17.44 -2.28
CA ALA A 332 -7.71 16.89 -3.63
C ALA A 332 -8.37 17.89 -4.60
N SER A 333 -9.10 18.87 -4.08
CA SER A 333 -9.75 19.95 -4.86
C SER A 333 -8.88 21.20 -5.06
N VAL A 334 -7.67 21.25 -4.49
CA VAL A 334 -6.79 22.41 -4.60
C VAL A 334 -6.30 22.58 -6.05
N SER A 335 -6.50 23.77 -6.60
CA SER A 335 -5.98 24.07 -7.94
C SER A 335 -4.46 24.21 -7.93
N PRO A 336 -3.73 23.56 -8.86
CA PRO A 336 -2.29 23.75 -9.01
C PRO A 336 -1.88 25.23 -9.15
N ASN A 337 -2.75 26.08 -9.71
CA ASN A 337 -2.48 27.51 -9.89
C ASN A 337 -2.30 28.30 -8.58
N GLN A 338 -2.74 27.75 -7.45
CA GLN A 338 -2.55 28.35 -6.13
C GLN A 338 -1.12 28.13 -5.59
N ILE A 339 -0.34 27.23 -6.20
CA ILE A 339 1.03 26.95 -5.79
C ILE A 339 1.99 27.96 -6.43
N ARG A 340 2.70 28.71 -5.60
CA ARG A 340 3.60 29.80 -6.05
C ARG A 340 4.81 29.29 -6.84
N MET A 341 5.46 28.23 -6.35
CA MET A 341 6.66 27.66 -6.96
C MET A 341 6.34 26.91 -8.27
N PRO A 342 6.84 27.31 -9.44
CA PRO A 342 6.48 26.70 -10.73
C PRO A 342 6.78 25.20 -10.80
N LYS A 343 7.92 24.74 -10.26
CA LYS A 343 8.27 23.32 -10.23
C LYS A 343 7.35 22.50 -9.34
N SER A 344 6.95 23.03 -8.17
CA SER A 344 5.98 22.36 -7.29
C SER A 344 4.59 22.31 -7.93
N ARG A 345 4.18 23.39 -8.62
CA ARG A 345 2.94 23.43 -9.39
C ARG A 345 2.90 22.36 -10.49
N ALA A 346 3.98 22.23 -11.25
CA ALA A 346 4.11 21.21 -12.29
C ALA A 346 4.07 19.80 -11.70
N LEU A 347 4.85 19.53 -10.65
CA LEU A 347 4.86 18.25 -9.96
C LEU A 347 3.49 17.91 -9.38
N PHE A 348 2.80 18.86 -8.76
CA PHE A 348 1.45 18.66 -8.21
C PHE A 348 0.46 18.28 -9.32
N SER A 349 0.52 18.95 -10.48
CA SER A 349 -0.29 18.58 -11.65
C SER A 349 0.01 17.17 -12.15
N THR A 350 1.28 16.75 -12.13
CA THR A 350 1.71 15.39 -12.48
C THR A 350 1.15 14.37 -11.48
N ILE A 351 1.19 14.67 -10.18
CA ILE A 351 0.65 13.80 -9.11
C ILE A 351 -0.86 13.64 -9.29
N LEU A 352 -1.60 14.73 -9.41
CA LEU A 352 -3.05 14.69 -9.61
C LEU A 352 -3.46 13.85 -10.83
N LYS A 353 -2.73 14.01 -11.94
CA LYS A 353 -3.03 13.31 -13.19
C LYS A 353 -2.74 11.81 -13.13
N ASN A 354 -1.65 11.40 -12.50
CA ASN A 354 -1.15 10.02 -12.59
C ASN A 354 -1.48 9.16 -11.38
N PHE A 355 -1.68 9.75 -10.22
CA PHE A 355 -1.93 9.03 -8.97
C PHE A 355 -3.26 9.41 -8.30
N GLY A 356 -3.74 10.65 -8.54
CA GLY A 356 -4.94 11.15 -7.85
C GLY A 356 -4.75 11.09 -6.34
N THR A 357 -5.65 10.41 -5.64
CA THR A 357 -5.60 10.16 -4.19
C THR A 357 -4.93 8.83 -3.80
N LEU A 358 -4.47 8.05 -4.78
CA LEU A 358 -3.73 6.82 -4.51
C LEU A 358 -2.31 7.15 -4.05
N ALA A 359 -1.75 6.31 -3.18
CA ALA A 359 -0.38 6.46 -2.72
C ALA A 359 0.64 6.11 -3.83
N TRP A 360 1.79 6.75 -3.78
CA TRP A 360 2.86 6.60 -4.76
C TRP A 360 4.25 6.70 -4.10
N CYS A 361 5.31 6.35 -4.85
CA CYS A 361 6.70 6.47 -4.39
C CYS A 361 7.59 7.20 -5.39
N LYS A 362 8.79 7.57 -4.96
CA LYS A 362 9.77 8.28 -5.81
C LYS A 362 10.09 7.52 -7.09
N ARG A 363 10.15 6.17 -7.06
CA ARG A 363 10.37 5.34 -8.26
C ARG A 363 9.27 5.52 -9.31
N TYR A 364 8.03 5.79 -8.88
CA TYR A 364 6.91 6.03 -9.81
C TYR A 364 7.04 7.38 -10.51
N LEU A 365 7.52 8.42 -9.82
CA LEU A 365 7.82 9.71 -10.45
C LEU A 365 8.90 9.57 -11.52
N GLU A 366 9.99 8.85 -11.23
CA GLU A 366 11.06 8.62 -12.20
C GLU A 366 10.60 7.77 -13.39
N ARG A 367 9.75 6.78 -13.16
CA ARG A 367 9.15 5.96 -14.21
C ARG A 367 8.34 6.78 -15.22
N ILE A 368 7.62 7.79 -14.78
CA ILE A 368 6.83 8.69 -15.65
C ILE A 368 7.65 9.85 -16.21
N GLY A 369 8.96 9.90 -15.94
CA GLY A 369 9.90 10.86 -16.53
C GLY A 369 10.19 12.08 -15.68
N GLU A 370 9.67 12.17 -14.45
CA GLU A 370 10.02 13.26 -13.54
C GLU A 370 11.48 13.17 -13.09
N SER A 371 12.14 14.30 -13.02
CA SER A 371 13.53 14.41 -12.59
C SER A 371 13.77 15.71 -11.81
N LYS A 372 14.76 15.72 -10.92
CA LYS A 372 15.10 16.88 -10.08
C LYS A 372 13.89 17.45 -9.32
N TYR A 373 13.01 16.55 -8.87
CA TYR A 373 11.73 16.87 -8.20
C TYR A 373 11.85 16.99 -6.67
N GLN A 374 12.98 16.62 -6.07
CA GLN A 374 13.12 16.48 -4.61
C GLN A 374 12.75 17.77 -3.84
N LEU A 375 13.25 18.94 -4.31
CA LEU A 375 12.91 20.22 -3.70
C LEU A 375 11.43 20.60 -3.89
N ALA A 376 10.87 20.28 -5.07
CA ALA A 376 9.45 20.51 -5.34
C ALA A 376 8.57 19.61 -4.46
N LEU A 377 8.94 18.35 -4.30
CA LEU A 377 8.25 17.40 -3.42
C LEU A 377 8.30 17.87 -1.97
N LYS A 378 9.50 18.25 -1.48
CA LYS A 378 9.63 18.81 -0.12
C LYS A 378 8.69 20.00 0.07
N ASN A 379 8.66 20.94 -0.88
CA ASN A 379 7.76 22.08 -0.80
C ASN A 379 6.28 21.70 -0.79
N LEU A 380 5.86 20.66 -1.54
CA LEU A 380 4.48 20.16 -1.50
C LEU A 380 4.14 19.54 -0.13
N CYS A 381 5.09 18.85 0.51
CA CYS A 381 4.92 18.34 1.87
C CYS A 381 4.85 19.49 2.89
N ASP A 382 5.75 20.48 2.79
CA ASP A 382 5.76 21.65 3.69
C ASP A 382 4.46 22.48 3.57
N LEU A 383 3.79 22.44 2.41
CA LEU A 383 2.48 23.08 2.19
C LEU A 383 1.29 22.21 2.65
N GLY A 384 1.51 20.99 3.14
CA GLY A 384 0.47 20.07 3.53
C GLY A 384 -0.37 19.53 2.37
N LEU A 385 0.09 19.66 1.11
CA LEU A 385 -0.60 19.15 -0.08
C LEU A 385 -0.30 17.67 -0.34
N VAL A 386 0.83 17.20 0.12
CA VAL A 386 1.30 15.82 0.01
C VAL A 386 1.77 15.37 1.40
N ASP A 387 1.24 14.24 1.84
CA ASP A 387 1.62 13.62 3.11
C ASP A 387 2.73 12.59 2.87
N PRO A 388 3.87 12.69 3.56
CA PRO A 388 4.89 11.66 3.59
C PRO A 388 4.51 10.56 4.58
N TYR A 389 4.72 9.30 4.19
CA TYR A 389 4.54 8.12 5.04
C TYR A 389 5.90 7.44 5.22
N PRO A 390 6.65 7.79 6.27
CA PRO A 390 7.95 7.18 6.55
C PRO A 390 7.78 5.71 6.94
N PRO A 391 8.83 4.89 6.79
CA PRO A 391 8.82 3.54 7.32
C PRO A 391 8.57 3.52 8.83
N LEU A 392 7.82 2.51 9.27
CA LEU A 392 7.41 2.33 10.66
C LEU A 392 8.21 1.20 11.29
N VAL A 393 9.04 1.52 12.28
CA VAL A 393 10.00 0.59 12.87
C VAL A 393 9.76 0.36 14.36
N ASP A 394 9.87 -0.88 14.80
CA ASP A 394 10.04 -1.25 16.21
C ASP A 394 11.54 -1.17 16.59
N ILE A 395 11.93 -1.60 17.74
CA ILE A 395 13.31 -1.53 18.19
C ILE A 395 14.26 -2.36 17.31
N LYS A 396 15.42 -1.78 17.02
CA LYS A 396 16.47 -2.45 16.26
C LYS A 396 16.84 -3.79 16.86
N GLY A 397 16.94 -4.83 15.99
CA GLY A 397 17.29 -6.20 16.38
C GLY A 397 16.09 -7.07 16.76
N CYS A 398 14.87 -6.53 16.78
CA CYS A 398 13.65 -7.34 16.81
C CYS A 398 13.21 -7.75 15.40
N HIS A 399 12.20 -8.63 15.35
CA HIS A 399 11.60 -9.11 14.10
C HIS A 399 10.09 -8.88 14.14
N THR A 400 9.56 -8.45 13.01
CA THR A 400 8.12 -8.19 12.84
C THR A 400 7.57 -9.02 11.69
N ALA A 401 6.30 -9.38 11.76
CA ALA A 401 5.55 -10.04 10.70
C ALA A 401 4.19 -9.36 10.51
N GLN A 402 3.65 -9.46 9.30
CA GLN A 402 2.34 -8.93 8.89
C GLN A 402 1.62 -9.99 8.06
N TYR A 403 0.32 -10.12 8.31
CA TYR A 403 -0.62 -10.78 7.40
C TYR A 403 -1.87 -9.93 7.28
N GLU A 404 -2.52 -10.01 6.12
CA GLU A 404 -3.64 -9.15 5.81
C GLU A 404 -4.57 -9.73 4.76
N HIS A 405 -5.86 -9.46 4.91
CA HIS A 405 -6.88 -9.74 3.91
C HIS A 405 -7.84 -8.58 3.72
N THR A 406 -8.22 -8.33 2.47
CA THR A 406 -9.37 -7.48 2.13
C THR A 406 -10.66 -8.26 2.33
N LEU A 407 -11.57 -7.71 3.14
CA LEU A 407 -12.87 -8.26 3.49
C LEU A 407 -13.99 -7.33 3.05
N LEU A 408 -14.97 -7.86 2.30
CA LEU A 408 -16.18 -7.16 1.90
C LEU A 408 -17.39 -7.67 2.71
N LEU A 409 -18.10 -6.77 3.36
CA LEU A 409 -19.34 -7.06 4.08
C LEU A 409 -20.53 -6.90 3.13
N ARG A 410 -20.84 -7.96 2.38
CA ARG A 410 -21.97 -7.98 1.45
C ARG A 410 -23.30 -8.09 2.22
N PRO A 411 -24.43 -7.71 1.62
CA PRO A 411 -25.75 -7.79 2.27
C PRO A 411 -26.09 -9.19 2.84
N THR A 412 -25.72 -10.27 2.15
CA THR A 412 -26.09 -11.64 2.52
C THR A 412 -24.96 -12.47 3.08
N SER A 413 -23.71 -12.10 2.82
CA SER A 413 -22.52 -12.86 3.23
C SER A 413 -21.30 -11.95 3.30
N LYS A 414 -20.28 -12.33 4.04
CA LYS A 414 -18.96 -11.69 3.93
C LYS A 414 -18.11 -12.42 2.88
N GLU A 415 -17.34 -11.67 2.09
CA GLU A 415 -16.45 -12.20 1.08
C GLU A 415 -15.01 -11.78 1.38
N ILE A 416 -14.12 -12.74 1.63
CA ILE A 416 -12.68 -12.50 1.80
C ILE A 416 -12.09 -12.45 0.41
N MET A 417 -11.92 -11.23 -0.12
CA MET A 417 -11.59 -10.97 -1.52
C MET A 417 -10.21 -11.50 -1.90
N SER A 418 -9.21 -11.28 -1.04
CA SER A 418 -7.80 -11.61 -1.30
C SER A 418 -7.43 -13.06 -1.00
N ARG A 419 -8.32 -13.84 -0.35
CA ARG A 419 -8.07 -15.24 0.00
C ARG A 419 -7.74 -16.06 -1.24
N GLY A 420 -6.67 -16.86 -1.18
CA GLY A 420 -6.23 -17.81 -2.20
C GLY A 420 -6.09 -19.22 -1.63
N ASN A 421 -5.47 -20.11 -2.44
CA ASN A 421 -5.10 -21.45 -1.98
C ASN A 421 -3.78 -21.44 -1.21
N ASP A 422 -3.05 -20.36 -1.23
CA ASP A 422 -1.75 -20.14 -0.60
C ASP A 422 -1.89 -19.58 0.83
N TYR A 423 -2.83 -18.70 1.01
CA TYR A 423 -3.15 -18.15 2.33
C TYR A 423 -4.42 -17.31 2.30
#